data_238974b6c0cb7781b40c24d69f2e7f5e
#
_entry.id   238974b6c0cb7781b40c24d69f2e7f5e
#
_cell.length_a   1.000
_cell.length_b   1.000
_cell.length_c   1.000
_cell.angle_alpha   90.00
_cell.angle_beta   90.00
_cell.angle_gamma   90.00
#
_symmetry.space_group_name_H-M   'P 1'
#
loop_
_entity.id
_entity.type
_entity.pdbx_description
1 polymer ?
#
loop_
_entity_poly.entity_id
_entity_poly.type
_entity_poly.pdbx_seq_one_letter_code
_entity_poly.pdbx_strand_id
1 'polypeptide(L)'
;GVEKLTEYFVTEVQEVYRLQGVKINDKHFEVVVRQMMRKVKIIDPGDTLFLEDQFTYKDDFISENDKLYGMKVVENAGESENLKVGQLISSRQLRDENSILKREDKNLVEARDAKSATASTQIQGITRASLQTKSFISAASFQETTKVLNEAAVNAKNDTLEGLKELSLIHI
;
A
#
# COMPACT_ATOMS: atom_id res chain seq x y z
N GLY A 1 -15.21 4.48 -13.84
CA GLY A 1 -13.96 4.39 -13.13
C GLY A 1 -13.84 5.49 -12.08
N VAL A 2 -12.68 5.64 -11.48
CA VAL A 2 -12.37 6.62 -10.41
C VAL A 2 -12.71 8.05 -10.82
N GLU A 3 -12.41 8.46 -12.05
CA GLU A 3 -12.69 9.80 -12.58
C GLU A 3 -14.19 10.14 -12.56
N LYS A 4 -15.03 9.23 -13.06
CA LYS A 4 -16.49 9.43 -13.04
C LYS A 4 -17.06 9.52 -11.62
N LEU A 5 -16.46 8.76 -10.69
CA LEU A 5 -16.85 8.81 -9.29
C LEU A 5 -16.47 10.17 -8.67
N THR A 6 -15.28 10.66 -8.96
CA THR A 6 -14.81 11.98 -8.51
C THR A 6 -15.71 13.10 -9.06
N GLU A 7 -16.01 13.07 -10.36
CA GLU A 7 -16.88 14.03 -11.01
C GLU A 7 -18.29 14.03 -10.39
N TYR A 8 -18.85 12.86 -10.15
CA TYR A 8 -20.14 12.71 -9.48
C TYR A 8 -20.12 13.33 -8.08
N PHE A 9 -19.13 13.00 -7.24
CA PHE A 9 -19.00 13.55 -5.90
C PHE A 9 -18.86 15.06 -5.90
N VAL A 10 -18.01 15.61 -6.76
CA VAL A 10 -17.80 17.05 -6.87
C VAL A 10 -19.10 17.74 -7.29
N THR A 11 -19.81 17.19 -8.27
CA THR A 11 -21.07 17.75 -8.76
C THR A 11 -22.13 17.80 -7.65
N GLU A 12 -22.35 16.69 -6.95
CA GLU A 12 -23.35 16.59 -5.88
C GLU A 12 -23.04 17.54 -4.71
N VAL A 13 -21.79 17.61 -4.28
CA VAL A 13 -21.37 18.50 -3.20
C VAL A 13 -21.48 19.97 -3.63
N GLN A 14 -21.07 20.30 -4.84
CA GLN A 14 -21.16 21.66 -5.37
C GLN A 14 -22.62 22.13 -5.51
N GLU A 15 -23.53 21.25 -5.86
CA GLU A 15 -24.95 21.58 -5.95
C GLU A 15 -25.49 22.05 -4.59
N VAL A 16 -25.15 21.37 -3.51
CA VAL A 16 -25.56 21.77 -2.15
C VAL A 16 -25.01 23.15 -1.78
N TYR A 17 -23.73 23.43 -2.08
CA TYR A 17 -23.12 24.73 -1.80
C TYR A 17 -23.72 25.87 -2.67
N ARG A 18 -23.99 25.59 -3.94
CA ARG A 18 -24.61 26.55 -4.87
C ARG A 18 -26.03 26.95 -4.43
N LEU A 19 -26.81 25.98 -3.91
CA LEU A 19 -28.15 26.26 -3.35
C LEU A 19 -28.06 27.22 -2.16
N GLN A 20 -26.96 27.23 -1.43
CA GLN A 20 -26.73 28.16 -0.31
C GLN A 20 -26.03 29.46 -0.74
N GLY A 21 -25.83 29.68 -2.05
CA GLY A 21 -25.18 30.89 -2.58
C GLY A 21 -23.63 30.91 -2.39
N VAL A 22 -23.04 29.78 -1.96
CA VAL A 22 -21.60 29.69 -1.75
C VAL A 22 -20.89 29.22 -3.02
N LYS A 23 -19.85 29.94 -3.43
CA LYS A 23 -19.00 29.55 -4.57
C LYS A 23 -17.67 29.00 -4.05
N ILE A 24 -17.39 27.75 -4.36
CA ILE A 24 -16.13 27.06 -4.00
C ILE A 24 -15.55 26.48 -5.28
N ASN A 25 -14.23 26.51 -5.43
CA ASN A 25 -13.55 25.91 -6.58
C ASN A 25 -13.58 24.37 -6.45
N ASP A 26 -13.87 23.67 -7.54
CA ASP A 26 -13.96 22.21 -7.60
C ASP A 26 -12.69 21.51 -7.12
N LYS A 27 -11.52 22.13 -7.31
CA LYS A 27 -10.22 21.58 -6.87
C LYS A 27 -10.16 21.25 -5.39
N HIS A 28 -10.86 22.00 -4.54
CA HIS A 28 -10.90 21.72 -3.09
C HIS A 28 -11.58 20.39 -2.79
N PHE A 29 -12.66 20.07 -3.50
CA PHE A 29 -13.37 18.81 -3.38
C PHE A 29 -12.61 17.65 -4.02
N GLU A 30 -12.01 17.89 -5.19
CA GLU A 30 -11.19 16.89 -5.88
C GLU A 30 -10.02 16.40 -5.00
N VAL A 31 -9.34 17.31 -4.30
CA VAL A 31 -8.27 16.95 -3.37
C VAL A 31 -8.79 16.08 -2.24
N VAL A 32 -9.95 16.41 -1.65
CA VAL A 32 -10.56 15.62 -0.58
C VAL A 32 -10.93 14.23 -1.08
N VAL A 33 -11.62 14.12 -2.22
CA VAL A 33 -12.01 12.84 -2.82
C VAL A 33 -10.79 11.98 -3.16
N ARG A 34 -9.73 12.60 -3.67
CA ARG A 34 -8.45 11.92 -3.92
C ARG A 34 -7.87 11.29 -2.66
N GLN A 35 -7.91 11.99 -1.53
CA GLN A 35 -7.45 11.44 -0.24
C GLN A 35 -8.36 10.30 0.26
N MET A 36 -9.68 10.38 0.02
CA MET A 36 -10.62 9.31 0.35
C MET A 36 -10.38 8.03 -0.45
N MET A 37 -9.79 8.11 -1.64
CA MET A 37 -9.47 6.98 -2.53
C MET A 37 -7.99 6.59 -2.52
N ARG A 38 -7.23 7.03 -1.53
CA ARG A 38 -5.78 6.77 -1.46
C ARG A 38 -5.42 5.33 -1.14
N LYS A 39 -6.36 4.57 -0.57
CA LYS A 39 -6.15 3.17 -0.19
C LYS A 39 -6.78 2.20 -1.17
N VAL A 40 -6.16 1.04 -1.25
CA VAL A 40 -6.65 -0.12 -2.00
C VAL A 40 -6.87 -1.30 -1.06
N LYS A 41 -7.82 -2.14 -1.39
CA LYS A 41 -8.09 -3.40 -0.71
C LYS A 41 -7.45 -4.52 -1.53
N ILE A 42 -6.62 -5.33 -0.90
CA ILE A 42 -5.98 -6.48 -1.53
C ILE A 42 -7.04 -7.56 -1.77
N ILE A 43 -7.13 -8.07 -3.00
CA ILE A 43 -8.01 -9.17 -3.39
C ILE A 43 -7.23 -10.48 -3.36
N ASP A 44 -6.11 -10.52 -4.05
CA ASP A 44 -5.21 -11.67 -4.10
C ASP A 44 -3.80 -11.18 -3.77
N PRO A 45 -3.20 -11.62 -2.67
CA PRO A 45 -1.87 -11.18 -2.27
C PRO A 45 -0.75 -11.73 -3.16
N GLY A 46 -1.01 -12.78 -3.95
CA GLY A 46 0.04 -13.44 -4.74
C GLY A 46 1.23 -13.87 -3.88
N ASP A 47 2.43 -13.55 -4.34
CA ASP A 47 3.69 -13.85 -3.62
C ASP A 47 4.23 -12.63 -2.85
N THR A 48 3.38 -11.59 -2.59
CA THR A 48 3.72 -10.43 -1.78
C THR A 48 3.56 -10.71 -0.29
N LEU A 49 4.03 -9.77 0.55
CA LEU A 49 3.86 -9.83 2.00
C LEU A 49 2.46 -9.37 2.48
N PHE A 50 1.57 -9.02 1.58
CA PHE A 50 0.23 -8.58 1.93
C PHE A 50 -0.66 -9.74 2.38
N LEU A 51 -1.66 -9.39 3.19
CA LEU A 51 -2.72 -10.32 3.56
C LEU A 51 -3.95 -10.07 2.68
N GLU A 52 -4.74 -11.12 2.48
CA GLU A 52 -6.05 -11.02 1.82
C GLU A 52 -6.95 -10.06 2.61
N ASP A 53 -7.74 -9.26 1.91
CA ASP A 53 -8.61 -8.23 2.47
C ASP A 53 -7.92 -7.08 3.23
N GLN A 54 -6.60 -6.99 3.20
CA GLN A 54 -5.85 -5.92 3.82
C GLN A 54 -6.06 -4.59 3.08
N PHE A 55 -6.18 -3.50 3.85
CA PHE A 55 -6.15 -2.14 3.31
C PHE A 55 -4.75 -1.57 3.37
N THR A 56 -4.21 -1.19 2.22
CA THR A 56 -2.88 -0.58 2.10
C THR A 56 -2.92 0.68 1.25
N TYR A 57 -1.89 1.51 1.32
CA TYR A 57 -1.75 2.66 0.43
C TYR A 57 -1.42 2.18 -0.98
N LYS A 58 -1.94 2.91 -1.97
CA LYS A 58 -1.69 2.59 -3.38
C LYS A 58 -0.20 2.63 -3.73
N ASP A 59 0.53 3.56 -3.14
CA ASP A 59 1.97 3.70 -3.37
C ASP A 59 2.77 2.50 -2.80
N ASP A 60 2.40 2.05 -1.58
CA ASP A 60 3.01 0.87 -0.95
C ASP A 60 2.69 -0.39 -1.75
N PHE A 61 1.45 -0.52 -2.26
CA PHE A 61 1.04 -1.63 -3.12
C PHE A 61 1.85 -1.69 -4.42
N ILE A 62 2.03 -0.55 -5.08
CA ILE A 62 2.84 -0.47 -6.31
C ILE A 62 4.30 -0.83 -6.00
N SER A 63 4.88 -0.25 -4.94
CA SER A 63 6.26 -0.51 -4.54
C SER A 63 6.53 -1.98 -4.23
N GLU A 64 5.60 -2.69 -3.57
CA GLU A 64 5.76 -4.11 -3.30
C GLU A 64 5.65 -4.96 -4.58
N ASN A 65 4.73 -4.63 -5.48
CA ASN A 65 4.63 -5.32 -6.76
C ASN A 65 5.87 -5.08 -7.64
N ASP A 66 6.44 -3.87 -7.61
CA ASP A 66 7.66 -3.54 -8.36
C ASP A 66 8.86 -4.35 -7.86
N LYS A 67 8.95 -4.65 -6.55
CA LYS A 67 10.00 -5.52 -6.00
C LYS A 67 9.93 -6.94 -6.54
N LEU A 68 8.73 -7.44 -6.86
CA LEU A 68 8.53 -8.77 -7.43
C LEU A 68 8.83 -8.85 -8.92
N TYR A 69 8.95 -7.70 -9.59
CA TYR A 69 9.18 -7.67 -11.02
C TYR A 69 10.50 -8.35 -11.40
N GLY A 70 10.41 -9.39 -12.22
CA GLY A 70 11.57 -10.21 -12.63
C GLY A 70 12.08 -11.18 -11.56
N MET A 71 11.41 -11.29 -10.42
CA MET A 71 11.71 -12.28 -9.39
C MET A 71 11.02 -13.61 -9.68
N LYS A 72 11.57 -14.68 -9.12
CA LYS A 72 11.05 -16.03 -9.21
C LYS A 72 10.87 -16.64 -7.83
N VAL A 73 9.88 -17.52 -7.72
CA VAL A 73 9.62 -18.30 -6.49
C VAL A 73 10.09 -19.73 -6.73
N VAL A 74 10.88 -20.26 -5.81
CA VAL A 74 11.36 -21.63 -5.85
C VAL A 74 10.19 -22.58 -5.57
N GLU A 75 9.82 -23.42 -6.55
CA GLU A 75 8.85 -24.50 -6.38
C GLU A 75 9.49 -25.78 -5.86
N ASN A 76 10.64 -26.12 -6.41
CA ASN A 76 11.42 -27.28 -6.00
C ASN A 76 12.88 -26.88 -5.82
N ALA A 77 13.38 -27.01 -4.60
CA ALA A 77 14.76 -26.67 -4.28
C ALA A 77 15.79 -27.67 -4.82
N GLY A 78 15.34 -28.81 -5.38
CA GLY A 78 16.24 -29.87 -5.82
C GLY A 78 17.19 -30.31 -4.70
N GLU A 79 18.49 -30.36 -5.00
CA GLU A 79 19.55 -30.67 -4.03
C GLU A 79 20.37 -29.44 -3.63
N SER A 80 19.79 -28.22 -3.75
CA SER A 80 20.42 -26.98 -3.31
C SER A 80 20.41 -26.87 -1.77
N GLU A 81 21.56 -26.55 -1.20
CA GLU A 81 21.72 -26.25 0.23
C GLU A 81 21.37 -24.79 0.57
N ASN A 82 21.40 -23.91 -0.44
CA ASN A 82 21.28 -22.46 -0.28
C ASN A 82 19.83 -21.96 -0.46
N LEU A 83 18.99 -22.68 -1.20
CA LEU A 83 17.64 -22.26 -1.56
C LEU A 83 16.59 -23.12 -0.90
N LYS A 84 15.49 -22.48 -0.48
CA LYS A 84 14.34 -23.16 0.14
C LYS A 84 13.11 -23.01 -0.73
N VAL A 85 12.21 -23.99 -0.68
CA VAL A 85 10.88 -23.92 -1.34
C VAL A 85 10.12 -22.70 -0.83
N GLY A 86 9.50 -21.97 -1.75
CA GLY A 86 8.78 -20.73 -1.45
C GLY A 86 9.66 -19.46 -1.34
N GLN A 87 10.96 -19.57 -1.50
CA GLN A 87 11.86 -18.42 -1.44
C GLN A 87 11.80 -17.60 -2.72
N LEU A 88 11.77 -16.27 -2.58
CA LEU A 88 11.90 -15.32 -3.68
C LEU A 88 13.38 -15.16 -4.05
N ILE A 89 13.68 -15.38 -5.32
CA ILE A 89 15.04 -15.28 -5.87
C ILE A 89 15.04 -14.49 -7.19
N SER A 90 16.16 -13.87 -7.52
CA SER A 90 16.33 -13.26 -8.83
C SER A 90 16.63 -14.32 -9.91
N SER A 91 16.31 -14.00 -11.16
CA SER A 91 16.65 -14.87 -12.30
C SER A 91 18.18 -15.12 -12.43
N ARG A 92 19.00 -14.22 -11.89
CA ARG A 92 20.45 -14.37 -11.84
C ARG A 92 20.86 -15.42 -10.80
N GLN A 93 20.35 -15.30 -9.58
CA GLN A 93 20.61 -16.27 -8.51
C GLN A 93 20.20 -17.69 -8.90
N LEU A 94 19.04 -17.84 -9.55
CA LEU A 94 18.61 -19.15 -10.06
C LEU A 94 19.61 -19.74 -11.07
N ARG A 95 20.11 -18.93 -12.00
CA ARG A 95 21.09 -19.39 -13.01
C ARG A 95 22.43 -19.75 -12.38
N ASP A 96 22.89 -18.94 -11.45
CA ASP A 96 24.18 -19.16 -10.77
C ASP A 96 24.13 -20.46 -9.97
N GLU A 97 23.06 -20.68 -9.18
CA GLU A 97 22.85 -21.89 -8.39
C GLU A 97 22.70 -23.13 -9.28
N ASN A 98 21.89 -23.07 -10.33
CA ASN A 98 21.73 -24.17 -11.27
C ASN A 98 23.03 -24.50 -12.03
N SER A 99 23.91 -23.51 -12.23
CA SER A 99 25.23 -23.74 -12.83
C SER A 99 26.13 -24.52 -11.91
N ILE A 100 26.06 -24.29 -10.59
CA ILE A 100 26.82 -25.03 -9.58
C ILE A 100 26.31 -26.47 -9.50
N LEU A 101 24.99 -26.65 -9.32
CA LEU A 101 24.34 -27.96 -9.22
C LEU A 101 24.61 -28.82 -10.46
N LYS A 102 24.60 -28.23 -11.65
CA LYS A 102 24.93 -28.93 -12.90
C LYS A 102 26.35 -29.42 -12.97
N ARG A 103 27.32 -28.72 -12.35
CA ARG A 103 28.70 -29.17 -12.26
C ARG A 103 28.91 -30.34 -11.30
N GLU A 104 28.00 -30.43 -10.32
CA GLU A 104 28.03 -31.49 -9.29
C GLU A 104 27.12 -32.67 -9.62
N ASP A 105 26.52 -32.68 -10.83
CA ASP A 105 25.54 -33.69 -11.28
C ASP A 105 24.35 -33.87 -10.31
N LYS A 106 23.92 -32.77 -9.66
CA LYS A 106 22.78 -32.70 -8.74
C LYS A 106 21.51 -32.27 -9.45
N ASN A 107 20.36 -32.54 -8.82
CA ASN A 107 19.05 -32.10 -9.30
C ASN A 107 18.94 -30.58 -9.27
N LEU A 108 18.44 -29.99 -10.38
CA LEU A 108 18.34 -28.55 -10.54
C LEU A 108 17.18 -27.97 -9.74
N VAL A 109 17.30 -26.68 -9.42
CA VAL A 109 16.21 -25.90 -8.80
C VAL A 109 15.20 -25.51 -9.86
N GLU A 110 13.92 -25.80 -9.59
CA GLU A 110 12.79 -25.36 -10.40
C GLU A 110 12.12 -24.14 -9.75
N ALA A 111 11.85 -23.10 -10.54
CA ALA A 111 11.24 -21.88 -10.05
C ALA A 111 10.25 -21.35 -11.08
N ARG A 112 9.09 -20.87 -10.58
CA ARG A 112 8.08 -20.15 -11.36
C ARG A 112 8.28 -18.64 -11.26
N ASP A 113 7.67 -17.89 -12.15
CA ASP A 113 7.63 -16.43 -12.03
C ASP A 113 6.79 -16.01 -10.81
N ALA A 114 7.27 -15.00 -10.09
CA ALA A 114 6.54 -14.47 -8.94
C ALA A 114 5.24 -13.80 -9.38
N LYS A 115 4.15 -14.09 -8.67
CA LYS A 115 2.82 -13.56 -8.93
C LYS A 115 2.64 -12.26 -8.14
N SER A 116 2.37 -11.15 -8.84
CA SER A 116 2.06 -9.87 -8.22
C SER A 116 0.70 -9.88 -7.52
N ALA A 117 0.55 -9.08 -6.49
CA ALA A 117 -0.73 -8.88 -5.81
C ALA A 117 -1.73 -8.14 -6.72
N THR A 118 -3.01 -8.45 -6.55
CA THR A 118 -4.12 -7.71 -7.17
C THR A 118 -4.95 -7.01 -6.12
N ALA A 119 -5.43 -5.80 -6.44
CA ALA A 119 -6.18 -4.99 -5.50
C ALA A 119 -7.30 -4.21 -6.20
N SER A 120 -8.32 -3.83 -5.44
CA SER A 120 -9.38 -2.93 -5.87
C SER A 120 -9.28 -1.59 -5.14
N THR A 121 -9.52 -0.49 -5.86
CA THR A 121 -9.61 0.83 -5.24
C THR A 121 -10.87 0.90 -4.39
N GLN A 122 -10.73 1.36 -3.15
CA GLN A 122 -11.82 1.54 -2.22
C GLN A 122 -11.95 3.01 -1.83
N ILE A 123 -13.20 3.49 -1.76
CA ILE A 123 -13.48 4.81 -1.21
C ILE A 123 -13.70 4.68 0.30
N GLN A 124 -13.04 5.53 1.06
CA GLN A 124 -13.22 5.64 2.51
C GLN A 124 -13.94 6.95 2.85
N GLY A 125 -14.84 6.92 3.83
CA GLY A 125 -15.42 8.16 4.36
C GLY A 125 -14.34 9.07 4.94
N ILE A 126 -14.61 10.37 4.98
CA ILE A 126 -13.66 11.42 5.43
C ILE A 126 -13.07 11.11 6.79
N THR A 127 -13.89 10.76 7.77
CA THR A 127 -13.45 10.43 9.13
C THR A 127 -12.47 9.26 9.14
N ARG A 128 -12.80 8.17 8.46
CA ARG A 128 -11.93 6.99 8.40
C ARG A 128 -10.63 7.28 7.65
N ALA A 129 -10.69 8.02 6.55
CA ALA A 129 -9.51 8.43 5.79
C ALA A 129 -8.58 9.31 6.62
N SER A 130 -9.13 10.20 7.46
CA SER A 130 -8.37 11.11 8.32
C SER A 130 -7.76 10.42 9.55
N LEU A 131 -8.42 9.40 10.12
CA LEU A 131 -7.94 8.66 11.29
C LEU A 131 -6.94 7.55 10.92
N GLN A 132 -7.06 6.96 9.75
CA GLN A 132 -6.20 5.88 9.27
C GLN A 132 -5.05 6.38 8.39
N THR A 133 -4.42 7.48 8.76
CA THR A 133 -3.22 8.02 8.08
C THR A 133 -1.95 7.36 8.60
N LYS A 134 -0.83 7.48 7.83
CA LYS A 134 0.49 7.02 8.28
C LYS A 134 0.95 7.77 9.53
N SER A 135 0.71 9.10 9.58
CA SER A 135 1.01 9.94 10.74
C SER A 135 -0.07 9.79 11.81
N PHE A 136 0.30 9.28 12.98
CA PHE A 136 -0.60 9.23 14.12
C PHE A 136 -0.81 10.60 14.76
N ILE A 137 0.14 11.53 14.64
CA ILE A 137 0.01 12.92 15.11
C ILE A 137 -1.08 13.64 14.33
N SER A 138 -1.09 13.50 13.00
CA SER A 138 -2.14 14.07 12.18
C SER A 138 -3.52 13.50 12.53
N ALA A 139 -3.62 12.18 12.71
CA ALA A 139 -4.85 11.53 13.12
C ALA A 139 -5.33 12.00 14.51
N ALA A 140 -4.44 12.08 15.50
CA ALA A 140 -4.74 12.53 16.85
C ALA A 140 -5.21 13.99 16.89
N SER A 141 -4.70 14.83 15.99
CA SER A 141 -5.12 16.24 15.89
C SER A 141 -6.51 16.43 15.27
N PHE A 142 -7.08 15.41 14.66
CA PHE A 142 -8.39 15.45 14.02
C PHE A 142 -9.51 15.05 14.97
N GLN A 143 -9.51 13.82 15.46
CA GLN A 143 -10.51 13.28 16.39
C GLN A 143 -9.93 12.12 17.21
N GLU A 144 -10.63 11.74 18.29
CA GLU A 144 -10.30 10.57 19.12
C GLU A 144 -8.84 10.58 19.63
N THR A 145 -8.33 11.74 20.03
CA THR A 145 -6.93 11.97 20.40
C THR A 145 -6.38 10.90 21.34
N THR A 146 -7.06 10.62 22.45
CA THR A 146 -6.62 9.66 23.45
C THR A 146 -6.53 8.24 22.89
N LYS A 147 -7.53 7.83 22.12
CA LYS A 147 -7.55 6.50 21.51
C LYS A 147 -6.44 6.32 20.49
N VAL A 148 -6.26 7.32 19.60
CA VAL A 148 -5.20 7.29 18.59
C VAL A 148 -3.82 7.24 19.21
N LEU A 149 -3.56 8.04 20.25
CA LEU A 149 -2.27 8.04 20.95
C LEU A 149 -2.03 6.72 21.70
N ASN A 150 -3.04 6.16 22.33
CA ASN A 150 -2.93 4.85 22.99
C ASN A 150 -2.62 3.73 21.99
N GLU A 151 -3.32 3.69 20.86
CA GLU A 151 -3.04 2.71 19.79
C GLU A 151 -1.64 2.89 19.20
N ALA A 152 -1.19 4.13 19.03
CA ALA A 152 0.16 4.42 18.55
C ALA A 152 1.24 3.96 19.53
N ALA A 153 1.02 4.17 20.83
CA ALA A 153 1.94 3.74 21.90
C ALA A 153 2.02 2.21 21.98
N VAL A 154 0.86 1.52 21.97
CA VAL A 154 0.80 0.04 22.05
C VAL A 154 1.48 -0.60 20.84
N ASN A 155 1.28 -0.03 19.63
CA ASN A 155 1.85 -0.54 18.41
C ASN A 155 3.28 -0.01 18.12
N ALA A 156 3.87 0.75 19.04
CA ALA A 156 5.19 1.38 18.89
C ALA A 156 5.34 2.11 17.54
N LYS A 157 4.30 2.84 17.11
CA LYS A 157 4.32 3.58 15.84
C LYS A 157 5.34 4.71 15.90
N ASN A 158 6.06 4.89 14.81
CA ASN A 158 6.97 6.01 14.61
C ASN A 158 6.39 6.96 13.57
N ASP A 159 6.43 8.28 13.85
CA ASP A 159 6.02 9.32 12.91
C ASP A 159 7.25 10.00 12.35
N THR A 160 7.36 10.06 11.05
CA THR A 160 8.50 10.67 10.34
C THR A 160 8.44 12.19 10.29
N LEU A 161 7.34 12.79 10.76
CA LEU A 161 7.12 14.24 10.83
C LEU A 161 7.24 14.96 9.47
N GLU A 162 6.82 14.30 8.40
CA GLU A 162 6.91 14.83 7.03
C GLU A 162 5.68 15.67 6.61
N GLY A 163 4.56 15.53 7.32
CA GLY A 163 3.32 16.22 7.00
C GLY A 163 3.29 17.68 7.48
N LEU A 164 2.39 18.48 6.89
CA LEU A 164 2.25 19.91 7.24
C LEU A 164 1.83 20.13 8.71
N LYS A 165 1.01 19.24 9.27
CA LYS A 165 0.59 19.32 10.68
C LYS A 165 1.73 18.98 11.63
N GLU A 166 2.50 17.97 11.31
CA GLU A 166 3.66 17.51 12.07
C GLU A 166 4.77 18.56 12.04
N LEU A 167 5.04 19.16 10.86
CA LEU A 167 6.02 20.23 10.71
C LEU A 167 5.67 21.46 11.54
N SER A 168 4.39 21.78 11.72
CA SER A 168 3.98 22.91 12.55
C SER A 168 4.33 22.72 14.04
N LEU A 169 4.44 21.47 14.50
CA LEU A 169 4.86 21.17 15.88
C LEU A 169 6.37 21.34 16.11
N ILE A 170 7.16 21.18 15.05
CA ILE A 170 8.62 21.36 15.13
C ILE A 170 8.99 22.84 15.22
N HIS A 171 8.17 23.74 14.69
CA HIS A 171 8.40 25.17 14.65
C HIS A 171 7.80 25.95 15.83
N ILE A 172 7.24 25.29 16.82
CA ILE A 172 6.83 25.87 18.08
C ILE A 172 8.00 25.78 19.07
#